data_07035ebc5bc0f7c5c748d98be072bf81
#
_entry.id   07035ebc5bc0f7c5c748d98be072bf81
#
_cell.length_a   1.000
_cell.length_b   1.000
_cell.length_c   1.000
_cell.angle_alpha   90.00
_cell.angle_beta   90.00
_cell.angle_gamma   90.00
#
_symmetry.space_group_name_H-M   'P 1'
#
loop_
_entity.id
_entity.type
_entity.pdbx_description
1 polymer ?
#
loop_
_entity_poly.entity_id
_entity_poly.type
_entity_poly.pdbx_seq_one_letter_code
_entity_poly.pdbx_strand_id
1 'polypeptide(L)'
;DEIVSAIGREGSDWFSHICDDHGIDTEVGTVDIGVRVEVRDEVMEFLNKNLYEAKLVYYTPTFDDKVRTFCTNPSGEVATEYYENGLAVVNGHAYKSKEYKTNNTNFAILVSKNFTKPFKTPIEYGKHIAQLSNMLCDGKILVQTFGDFQRGRRTTEERLCRNNIIPTLKDAVPGDLSLVLPHRIMVDIKEMLKALDKVTPGIASDETLLYGVEVKFYSNKVVVDKDFETNIHGLRAIGDGASVTRGLQQASANGLSVARSILARMDQK
;
A
#
# COMPACT_ATOMS: atom_id res chain seq x y z
N ASP A 1 32.02 12.73 16.08
CA ASP A 1 31.19 13.24 14.98
C ASP A 1 29.91 12.41 14.90
N GLU A 2 28.82 13.05 14.47
CA GLU A 2 27.51 12.41 14.32
C GLU A 2 27.10 12.51 12.84
N ILE A 3 26.58 11.41 12.28
CA ILE A 3 26.03 11.34 10.93
C ILE A 3 24.56 10.95 11.06
N VAL A 4 23.67 11.70 10.41
CA VAL A 4 22.24 11.39 10.37
C VAL A 4 21.82 11.08 8.96
N SER A 5 21.42 9.84 8.71
CA SER A 5 20.86 9.40 7.43
C SER A 5 19.34 9.64 7.40
N ALA A 6 18.88 10.57 6.57
CA ALA A 6 17.49 10.99 6.43
C ALA A 6 17.04 11.00 4.95
N ILE A 7 17.32 9.95 4.24
CA ILE A 7 17.30 9.86 2.77
C ILE A 7 15.92 9.76 2.10
N GLY A 8 14.84 9.61 2.88
CA GLY A 8 13.50 9.40 2.33
C GLY A 8 13.35 8.04 1.60
N ARG A 9 12.19 7.84 0.96
CA ARG A 9 11.87 6.56 0.29
C ARG A 9 12.69 6.33 -0.98
N GLU A 10 12.93 7.38 -1.72
CA GLU A 10 13.64 7.32 -3.00
C GLU A 10 15.10 6.85 -2.83
N GLY A 11 15.74 7.24 -1.72
CA GLY A 11 17.10 6.79 -1.39
C GLY A 11 17.18 5.43 -0.69
N SER A 12 16.07 4.71 -0.51
CA SER A 12 16.04 3.48 0.28
C SER A 12 16.87 2.34 -0.31
N ASP A 13 16.86 2.17 -1.62
CA ASP A 13 17.63 1.13 -2.30
C ASP A 13 19.12 1.42 -2.19
N TRP A 14 19.53 2.67 -2.41
CA TRP A 14 20.90 3.13 -2.18
C TRP A 14 21.35 2.87 -0.73
N PHE A 15 20.50 3.19 0.25
CA PHE A 15 20.85 2.98 1.66
C PHE A 15 20.93 1.50 2.05
N SER A 16 20.12 0.65 1.42
CA SER A 16 20.23 -0.80 1.60
C SER A 16 21.59 -1.31 1.16
N HIS A 17 22.13 -0.82 0.03
CA HIS A 17 23.50 -1.16 -0.40
C HIS A 17 24.54 -0.65 0.60
N ILE A 18 24.40 0.57 1.11
CA ILE A 18 25.29 1.09 2.16
C ILE A 18 25.24 0.23 3.43
N CYS A 19 24.05 -0.24 3.81
CA CYS A 19 23.90 -1.14 4.96
C CYS A 19 24.64 -2.47 4.74
N ASP A 20 24.53 -3.05 3.55
CA ASP A 20 25.21 -4.30 3.20
C ASP A 20 26.75 -4.10 3.14
N ASP A 21 27.23 -3.04 2.50
CA ASP A 21 28.67 -2.73 2.34
C ASP A 21 29.37 -2.44 3.66
N HIS A 22 28.67 -1.84 4.62
CA HIS A 22 29.23 -1.43 5.90
C HIS A 22 28.79 -2.29 7.09
N GLY A 23 28.04 -3.38 6.86
CA GLY A 23 27.60 -4.27 7.91
C GLY A 23 26.64 -3.59 8.91
N ILE A 24 25.78 -2.69 8.43
CA ILE A 24 24.72 -2.09 9.24
C ILE A 24 23.59 -3.12 9.37
N ASP A 25 23.16 -3.38 10.60
CA ASP A 25 22.13 -4.36 10.88
C ASP A 25 20.77 -3.92 10.30
N THR A 26 20.15 -4.84 9.55
CA THR A 26 18.82 -4.63 8.97
C THR A 26 17.88 -5.80 9.27
N GLU A 27 16.60 -5.49 9.42
CA GLU A 27 15.53 -6.48 9.45
C GLU A 27 14.83 -6.53 8.08
N VAL A 28 14.44 -7.73 7.66
CA VAL A 28 13.66 -7.88 6.42
C VAL A 28 12.32 -7.16 6.60
N GLY A 29 12.07 -6.19 5.71
CA GLY A 29 10.82 -5.44 5.71
C GLY A 29 9.61 -6.29 5.34
N THR A 30 8.44 -5.74 5.55
CA THR A 30 7.17 -6.28 5.06
C THR A 30 6.86 -5.69 3.70
N VAL A 31 6.09 -6.41 2.87
CA VAL A 31 5.44 -5.84 1.69
C VAL A 31 3.93 -5.91 1.88
N ASP A 32 3.24 -4.84 1.53
CA ASP A 32 1.79 -4.84 1.49
C ASP A 32 1.35 -4.97 0.02
N ILE A 33 0.54 -5.98 -0.27
CA ILE A 33 0.04 -6.28 -1.61
C ILE A 33 -1.47 -6.38 -1.55
N GLY A 34 -2.15 -5.81 -2.52
CA GLY A 34 -3.58 -5.87 -2.56
C GLY A 34 -4.20 -5.23 -3.80
N VAL A 35 -5.36 -4.66 -3.60
CA VAL A 35 -6.17 -4.04 -4.64
C VAL A 35 -6.71 -2.70 -4.19
N ARG A 36 -6.99 -1.82 -5.14
CA ARG A 36 -7.84 -0.66 -4.90
C ARG A 36 -9.29 -1.05 -5.16
N VAL A 37 -10.14 -0.71 -4.24
CA VAL A 37 -11.57 -0.96 -4.30
C VAL A 37 -12.26 0.34 -4.68
N GLU A 38 -13.23 0.29 -5.59
CA GLU A 38 -14.08 1.42 -5.93
C GLU A 38 -15.54 1.01 -5.78
N VAL A 39 -16.27 1.81 -5.03
CA VAL A 39 -17.71 1.67 -4.76
C VAL A 39 -18.40 3.01 -4.94
N ARG A 40 -19.74 3.00 -5.03
CA ARG A 40 -20.48 4.25 -5.00
C ARG A 40 -20.35 4.95 -3.65
N ASP A 41 -20.40 6.28 -3.64
CA ASP A 41 -20.24 7.10 -2.43
C ASP A 41 -21.23 6.71 -1.33
N GLU A 42 -22.46 6.36 -1.70
CA GLU A 42 -23.52 6.00 -0.77
C GLU A 42 -23.14 4.79 0.11
N VAL A 43 -22.37 3.84 -0.44
CA VAL A 43 -21.90 2.66 0.30
C VAL A 43 -21.01 3.04 1.47
N MET A 44 -20.14 4.02 1.27
CA MET A 44 -19.16 4.47 2.28
C MET A 44 -19.61 5.70 3.06
N GLU A 45 -20.82 6.22 2.81
CA GLU A 45 -21.27 7.51 3.34
C GLU A 45 -21.21 7.58 4.86
N PHE A 46 -21.63 6.51 5.55
CA PHE A 46 -21.61 6.46 7.02
C PHE A 46 -20.18 6.62 7.58
N LEU A 47 -19.21 5.95 6.99
CA LEU A 47 -17.83 6.05 7.42
C LEU A 47 -17.21 7.42 7.05
N ASN A 48 -17.44 7.88 5.82
CA ASN A 48 -16.87 9.10 5.28
C ASN A 48 -17.40 10.38 5.97
N LYS A 49 -18.63 10.37 6.46
CA LYS A 49 -19.20 11.49 7.23
C LYS A 49 -18.66 11.60 8.66
N ASN A 50 -18.25 10.49 9.26
CA ASN A 50 -17.85 10.44 10.66
C ASN A 50 -16.35 10.36 10.87
N LEU A 51 -15.59 9.94 9.86
CA LEU A 51 -14.14 9.71 9.95
C LEU A 51 -13.41 10.41 8.80
N TYR A 52 -12.28 11.01 9.10
CA TYR A 52 -11.41 11.56 8.06
C TYR A 52 -10.83 10.46 7.18
N GLU A 53 -10.40 9.35 7.78
CA GLU A 53 -9.93 8.14 7.12
C GLU A 53 -10.26 6.93 7.99
N ALA A 54 -11.04 6.01 7.46
CA ALA A 54 -11.37 4.76 8.15
C ALA A 54 -10.23 3.75 7.98
N LYS A 55 -9.42 3.55 9.02
CA LYS A 55 -8.37 2.50 9.07
C LYS A 55 -8.90 1.27 9.78
N LEU A 56 -9.46 0.35 9.02
CA LEU A 56 -10.00 -0.90 9.52
C LEU A 56 -8.96 -2.01 9.34
N VAL A 57 -8.75 -2.80 10.39
CA VAL A 57 -7.83 -3.95 10.40
C VAL A 57 -8.64 -5.20 10.68
N TYR A 58 -8.37 -6.24 9.91
CA TYR A 58 -9.00 -7.54 10.03
C TYR A 58 -7.95 -8.64 9.93
N TYR A 59 -8.07 -9.66 10.76
CA TYR A 59 -7.29 -10.88 10.67
C TYR A 59 -8.15 -11.95 10.02
N THR A 60 -7.67 -12.50 8.92
CA THR A 60 -8.48 -13.41 8.08
C THR A 60 -8.62 -14.78 8.73
N PRO A 61 -9.84 -15.37 8.77
CA PRO A 61 -10.07 -16.67 9.40
C PRO A 61 -9.27 -17.81 8.76
N THR A 62 -9.06 -17.74 7.43
CA THR A 62 -8.39 -18.83 6.71
C THR A 62 -6.88 -18.87 6.98
N PHE A 63 -6.22 -17.71 7.04
CA PHE A 63 -4.76 -17.66 7.10
C PHE A 63 -4.19 -16.87 8.28
N ASP A 64 -5.05 -16.26 9.09
CA ASP A 64 -4.66 -15.33 10.17
C ASP A 64 -3.75 -14.19 9.67
N ASP A 65 -3.95 -13.80 8.42
CA ASP A 65 -3.22 -12.70 7.80
C ASP A 65 -3.83 -11.36 8.18
N LYS A 66 -2.96 -10.39 8.45
CA LYS A 66 -3.36 -9.01 8.69
C LYS A 66 -3.73 -8.32 7.40
N VAL A 67 -4.99 -7.94 7.28
CA VAL A 67 -5.53 -7.15 6.17
C VAL A 67 -6.02 -5.82 6.70
N ARG A 68 -5.81 -4.75 5.93
CA ARG A 68 -6.22 -3.41 6.35
C ARG A 68 -6.76 -2.58 5.19
N THR A 69 -7.67 -1.66 5.51
CA THR A 69 -7.99 -0.55 4.60
C THR A 69 -6.89 0.51 4.65
N PHE A 70 -6.71 1.21 3.55
CA PHE A 70 -5.71 2.27 3.45
C PHE A 70 -6.13 3.33 2.44
N CYS A 71 -5.79 4.60 2.72
CA CYS A 71 -5.96 5.72 1.79
C CYS A 71 -7.36 5.79 1.18
N THR A 72 -8.36 6.07 2.01
CA THR A 72 -9.75 6.27 1.56
C THR A 72 -9.91 7.65 0.91
N ASN A 73 -10.50 7.68 -0.27
CA ASN A 73 -10.72 8.86 -1.09
C ASN A 73 -12.22 9.03 -1.39
N PRO A 74 -12.96 9.74 -0.52
CA PRO A 74 -14.39 9.99 -0.76
C PRO A 74 -14.62 10.88 -1.97
N SER A 75 -15.58 10.52 -2.82
CA SER A 75 -15.89 11.19 -4.08
C SER A 75 -14.62 11.43 -4.93
N GLY A 76 -13.69 10.50 -4.85
CA GLY A 76 -12.38 10.59 -5.51
C GLY A 76 -12.30 9.75 -6.77
N GLU A 77 -11.12 9.65 -7.34
CA GLU A 77 -10.86 8.83 -8.51
C GLU A 77 -9.75 7.82 -8.25
N VAL A 78 -9.81 6.70 -8.96
CA VAL A 78 -8.71 5.74 -9.04
C VAL A 78 -7.69 6.30 -10.04
N ALA A 79 -6.42 6.19 -9.70
CA ALA A 79 -5.32 6.74 -10.49
C ALA A 79 -4.19 5.73 -10.67
N THR A 80 -3.40 5.90 -11.72
CA THR A 80 -2.16 5.16 -11.92
C THR A 80 -1.00 5.92 -11.27
N GLU A 81 -0.18 5.22 -10.51
CA GLU A 81 1.09 5.71 -9.95
C GLU A 81 2.23 5.01 -10.68
N TYR A 82 3.17 5.79 -11.21
CA TYR A 82 4.34 5.26 -11.90
C TYR A 82 5.57 5.32 -11.01
N TYR A 83 6.26 4.19 -10.90
CA TYR A 83 7.56 4.08 -10.28
C TYR A 83 8.68 4.10 -11.35
N GLU A 84 9.92 4.06 -10.89
CA GLU A 84 11.08 3.92 -11.77
C GLU A 84 10.90 2.78 -12.77
N ASN A 85 11.47 2.95 -13.97
CA ASN A 85 11.36 2.00 -15.09
C ASN A 85 9.93 1.79 -15.62
N GLY A 86 9.01 2.73 -15.39
CA GLY A 86 7.67 2.69 -15.93
C GLY A 86 6.76 1.66 -15.28
N LEU A 87 7.11 1.13 -14.10
CA LEU A 87 6.27 0.22 -13.35
C LEU A 87 5.01 0.93 -12.87
N ALA A 88 3.85 0.52 -13.35
CA ALA A 88 2.56 1.08 -12.98
C ALA A 88 1.92 0.28 -11.83
N VAL A 89 1.47 0.98 -10.79
CA VAL A 89 0.62 0.44 -9.73
C VAL A 89 -0.60 1.33 -9.55
N VAL A 90 -1.65 0.80 -8.95
CA VAL A 90 -2.85 1.59 -8.69
C VAL A 90 -2.73 2.41 -7.42
N ASN A 91 -3.30 3.60 -7.45
CA ASN A 91 -3.47 4.50 -6.31
C ASN A 91 -4.83 5.20 -6.41
N GLY A 92 -5.10 6.21 -5.58
CA GLY A 92 -6.31 7.00 -5.65
C GLY A 92 -6.08 8.44 -5.21
N HIS A 93 -6.92 9.32 -5.71
CA HIS A 93 -6.93 10.74 -5.39
C HIS A 93 -8.29 11.22 -4.92
N ALA A 94 -8.29 12.14 -3.95
CA ALA A 94 -9.46 12.91 -3.57
C ALA A 94 -9.23 14.39 -3.86
N TYR A 95 -10.25 15.06 -4.38
CA TYR A 95 -10.17 16.47 -4.73
C TYR A 95 -10.88 17.35 -3.71
N LYS A 96 -10.25 18.47 -3.36
CA LYS A 96 -10.87 19.49 -2.51
C LYS A 96 -11.97 20.26 -3.27
N SER A 97 -11.75 20.54 -4.54
CA SER A 97 -12.72 21.22 -5.38
C SER A 97 -13.90 20.30 -5.72
N LYS A 98 -15.12 20.82 -5.57
CA LYS A 98 -16.36 20.08 -5.88
C LYS A 98 -16.47 19.71 -7.36
N GLU A 99 -15.87 20.47 -8.24
CA GLU A 99 -15.88 20.29 -9.68
C GLU A 99 -15.25 18.96 -10.13
N TYR A 100 -14.23 18.48 -9.42
CA TYR A 100 -13.52 17.25 -9.75
C TYR A 100 -14.00 16.03 -8.92
N LYS A 101 -15.03 16.22 -8.09
CA LYS A 101 -15.58 15.12 -7.31
C LYS A 101 -16.36 14.16 -8.19
N THR A 102 -16.15 12.87 -7.96
CA THR A 102 -16.92 11.80 -8.59
C THR A 102 -18.08 11.36 -7.69
N ASN A 103 -18.86 10.38 -8.15
CA ASN A 103 -19.91 9.74 -7.34
C ASN A 103 -19.41 8.43 -6.70
N ASN A 104 -18.09 8.23 -6.68
CA ASN A 104 -17.48 7.01 -6.18
C ASN A 104 -16.46 7.31 -5.08
N THR A 105 -16.42 6.44 -4.08
CA THR A 105 -15.34 6.37 -3.09
C THR A 105 -14.40 5.24 -3.46
N ASN A 106 -13.10 5.47 -3.36
CA ASN A 106 -12.12 4.42 -3.50
C ASN A 106 -11.20 4.31 -2.27
N PHE A 107 -10.70 3.11 -2.03
CA PHE A 107 -9.76 2.82 -0.94
C PHE A 107 -8.97 1.55 -1.28
N ALA A 108 -7.79 1.38 -0.67
CA ALA A 108 -7.00 0.17 -0.81
C ALA A 108 -7.41 -0.89 0.22
N ILE A 109 -7.37 -2.16 -0.18
CA ILE A 109 -7.27 -3.31 0.71
C ILE A 109 -5.87 -3.88 0.54
N LEU A 110 -5.09 -3.87 1.62
CA LEU A 110 -3.71 -4.30 1.64
C LEU A 110 -3.52 -5.47 2.60
N VAL A 111 -2.90 -6.53 2.09
CA VAL A 111 -2.50 -7.72 2.85
C VAL A 111 -1.02 -7.59 3.18
N SER A 112 -0.67 -7.56 4.48
CA SER A 112 0.70 -7.44 4.94
C SER A 112 1.38 -8.81 4.90
N LYS A 113 2.46 -8.95 4.16
CA LYS A 113 3.22 -10.20 4.04
C LYS A 113 4.61 -10.08 4.64
N ASN A 114 4.90 -11.00 5.53
CA ASN A 114 6.22 -11.26 6.08
C ASN A 114 6.79 -12.51 5.41
N PHE A 115 8.10 -12.55 5.29
CA PHE A 115 8.80 -13.68 4.71
C PHE A 115 9.79 -14.29 5.70
N THR A 116 10.03 -15.58 5.56
CA THR A 116 11.00 -16.31 6.40
C THR A 116 12.35 -16.43 5.69
N LYS A 117 13.42 -16.55 6.47
CA LYS A 117 14.76 -16.85 5.92
C LYS A 117 14.70 -18.11 5.05
N PRO A 118 15.43 -18.18 3.93
CA PRO A 118 16.52 -17.27 3.51
C PRO A 118 16.08 -16.05 2.67
N PHE A 119 14.77 -15.84 2.43
CA PHE A 119 14.27 -14.78 1.57
C PHE A 119 14.49 -13.40 2.22
N LYS A 120 15.10 -12.46 1.46
CA LYS A 120 15.50 -11.14 1.97
C LYS A 120 15.00 -9.95 1.13
N THR A 121 14.30 -10.20 0.02
CA THR A 121 13.94 -9.17 -0.97
C THR A 121 12.44 -9.00 -1.15
N PRO A 122 11.67 -8.63 -0.10
CA PRO A 122 10.21 -8.47 -0.18
C PRO A 122 9.78 -7.40 -1.19
N ILE A 123 10.59 -6.35 -1.38
CA ILE A 123 10.35 -5.31 -2.37
C ILE A 123 10.34 -5.90 -3.77
N GLU A 124 11.35 -6.71 -4.11
CA GLU A 124 11.45 -7.37 -5.42
C GLU A 124 10.27 -8.30 -5.67
N TYR A 125 9.80 -9.01 -4.64
CA TYR A 125 8.59 -9.81 -4.75
C TYR A 125 7.36 -8.96 -5.13
N GLY A 126 7.18 -7.82 -4.48
CA GLY A 126 6.11 -6.88 -4.82
C GLY A 126 6.25 -6.28 -6.21
N LYS A 127 7.47 -5.91 -6.62
CA LYS A 127 7.77 -5.43 -7.97
C LYS A 127 7.44 -6.48 -9.04
N HIS A 128 7.77 -7.74 -8.82
CA HIS A 128 7.44 -8.84 -9.76
C HIS A 128 5.93 -9.03 -9.94
N ILE A 129 5.16 -8.94 -8.85
CA ILE A 129 3.69 -9.00 -8.94
C ILE A 129 3.15 -7.82 -9.75
N ALA A 130 3.65 -6.60 -9.53
CA ALA A 130 3.25 -5.43 -10.29
C ALA A 130 3.66 -5.55 -11.78
N GLN A 131 4.87 -6.04 -12.07
CA GLN A 131 5.33 -6.31 -13.44
C GLN A 131 4.45 -7.33 -14.15
N LEU A 132 4.06 -8.40 -13.45
CA LEU A 132 3.14 -9.40 -14.00
C LEU A 132 1.78 -8.78 -14.35
N SER A 133 1.25 -7.91 -13.50
CA SER A 133 0.02 -7.16 -13.80
C SER A 133 0.20 -6.27 -15.04
N ASN A 134 1.28 -5.50 -15.11
CA ASN A 134 1.54 -4.60 -16.23
C ASN A 134 1.71 -5.36 -17.56
N MET A 135 2.32 -6.52 -17.53
CA MET A 135 2.46 -7.38 -18.72
C MET A 135 1.10 -7.81 -19.29
N LEU A 136 0.10 -8.03 -18.44
CA LEU A 136 -1.24 -8.46 -18.86
C LEU A 136 -2.11 -7.33 -19.42
N CYS A 137 -1.74 -6.07 -19.18
CA CYS A 137 -2.53 -4.89 -19.58
C CYS A 137 -1.71 -3.78 -20.24
N ASP A 138 -0.59 -4.15 -20.84
CA ASP A 138 0.29 -3.22 -21.60
C ASP A 138 0.68 -1.97 -20.78
N GLY A 139 1.18 -2.19 -19.54
CA GLY A 139 1.63 -1.12 -18.66
C GLY A 139 0.51 -0.29 -18.01
N LYS A 140 -0.77 -0.68 -18.18
CA LYS A 140 -1.92 -0.06 -17.54
C LYS A 140 -2.31 -0.77 -16.24
N ILE A 141 -3.51 -0.51 -15.75
CA ILE A 141 -4.09 -1.10 -14.54
C ILE A 141 -5.21 -2.07 -14.91
N LEU A 142 -5.18 -3.27 -14.36
CA LEU A 142 -6.27 -4.22 -14.47
C LEU A 142 -7.47 -3.79 -13.62
N VAL A 143 -8.69 -4.00 -14.14
CA VAL A 143 -9.94 -3.86 -13.39
C VAL A 143 -10.76 -5.14 -13.50
N GLN A 144 -11.35 -5.55 -12.38
CA GLN A 144 -12.22 -6.73 -12.30
C GLN A 144 -13.40 -6.43 -11.38
N THR A 145 -14.61 -6.88 -11.71
CA THR A 145 -15.72 -6.80 -10.78
C THR A 145 -15.55 -7.82 -9.65
N PHE A 146 -15.99 -7.49 -8.45
CA PHE A 146 -15.88 -8.41 -7.31
C PHE A 146 -16.67 -9.70 -7.55
N GLY A 147 -17.82 -9.62 -8.24
CA GLY A 147 -18.57 -10.80 -8.63
C GLY A 147 -17.78 -11.75 -9.52
N ASP A 148 -17.06 -11.23 -10.52
CA ASP A 148 -16.21 -12.06 -11.38
C ASP A 148 -14.99 -12.58 -10.61
N PHE A 149 -14.38 -11.76 -9.75
CA PHE A 149 -13.28 -12.16 -8.87
C PHE A 149 -13.67 -13.30 -7.91
N GLN A 150 -14.88 -13.26 -7.34
CA GLN A 150 -15.39 -14.33 -6.49
C GLN A 150 -15.56 -15.65 -7.26
N ARG A 151 -16.05 -15.56 -8.50
CA ARG A 151 -16.30 -16.72 -9.38
C ARG A 151 -15.05 -17.24 -10.09
N GLY A 152 -13.91 -16.58 -9.91
CA GLY A 152 -12.65 -16.96 -10.56
C GLY A 152 -12.72 -16.83 -12.08
N ARG A 153 -13.31 -15.78 -12.60
CA ARG A 153 -13.44 -15.55 -14.04
C ARG A 153 -13.09 -14.11 -14.42
N ARG A 154 -12.56 -13.94 -15.61
CA ARG A 154 -12.22 -12.63 -16.16
C ARG A 154 -13.45 -11.73 -16.30
N THR A 155 -13.31 -10.46 -15.93
CA THR A 155 -14.24 -9.39 -16.35
C THR A 155 -13.97 -9.04 -17.81
N THR A 156 -15.02 -8.88 -18.61
CA THR A 156 -14.94 -8.41 -20.00
C THR A 156 -15.48 -6.99 -20.11
N GLU A 157 -15.18 -6.31 -21.23
CA GLU A 157 -15.71 -4.97 -21.49
C GLU A 157 -17.23 -4.93 -21.45
N GLU A 158 -17.91 -5.94 -22.04
CA GLU A 158 -19.36 -6.00 -22.05
C GLU A 158 -19.95 -6.16 -20.63
N ARG A 159 -19.25 -6.87 -19.74
CA ARG A 159 -19.65 -6.97 -18.32
C ARG A 159 -19.41 -5.69 -17.59
N LEU A 160 -18.29 -5.04 -17.82
CA LEU A 160 -17.95 -3.78 -17.19
C LEU A 160 -18.90 -2.65 -17.64
N CYS A 161 -19.27 -2.60 -18.92
CA CYS A 161 -20.24 -1.64 -19.45
C CYS A 161 -21.65 -1.79 -18.86
N ARG A 162 -22.01 -2.98 -18.37
CA ARG A 162 -23.31 -3.24 -17.71
C ARG A 162 -23.28 -3.02 -16.21
N ASN A 163 -22.11 -2.65 -15.66
CA ASN A 163 -21.95 -2.41 -14.23
C ASN A 163 -22.55 -1.04 -13.86
N ASN A 164 -23.21 -0.94 -12.72
CA ASN A 164 -23.74 0.33 -12.20
C ASN A 164 -22.66 1.25 -11.64
N ILE A 165 -21.47 0.72 -11.33
CA ILE A 165 -20.30 1.51 -10.94
C ILE A 165 -19.49 1.79 -12.21
N ILE A 166 -19.46 3.06 -12.61
CA ILE A 166 -18.66 3.51 -13.75
C ILE A 166 -17.22 3.70 -13.28
N PRO A 167 -16.23 2.98 -13.87
CA PRO A 167 -14.82 3.16 -13.52
C PRO A 167 -14.36 4.61 -13.62
N THR A 168 -13.75 5.15 -12.57
CA THR A 168 -13.15 6.49 -12.63
C THR A 168 -11.80 6.48 -13.36
N LEU A 169 -11.02 5.40 -13.28
CA LEU A 169 -9.83 5.20 -14.11
C LEU A 169 -10.27 4.71 -15.51
N LYS A 170 -10.32 5.66 -16.45
CA LYS A 170 -10.93 5.45 -17.78
C LYS A 170 -10.17 4.49 -18.70
N ASP A 171 -8.87 4.36 -18.51
CA ASP A 171 -8.00 3.50 -19.31
C ASP A 171 -7.66 2.16 -18.62
N ALA A 172 -8.34 1.86 -17.50
CA ALA A 172 -8.23 0.56 -16.86
C ALA A 172 -8.69 -0.56 -17.79
N VAL A 173 -7.96 -1.66 -17.79
CA VAL A 173 -8.18 -2.81 -18.68
C VAL A 173 -8.96 -3.89 -17.95
N PRO A 174 -10.16 -4.29 -18.43
CA PRO A 174 -10.88 -5.41 -17.85
C PRO A 174 -10.07 -6.70 -17.93
N GLY A 175 -9.93 -7.39 -16.80
CA GLY A 175 -9.07 -8.57 -16.76
C GLY A 175 -9.39 -9.53 -15.63
N ASP A 176 -8.38 -10.33 -15.29
CA ASP A 176 -8.45 -11.35 -14.25
C ASP A 176 -7.28 -11.21 -13.27
N LEU A 177 -7.56 -10.71 -12.08
CA LEU A 177 -6.58 -10.54 -11.01
C LEU A 177 -6.05 -11.87 -10.47
N SER A 178 -6.74 -12.99 -10.74
CA SER A 178 -6.27 -14.32 -10.33
C SER A 178 -5.03 -14.78 -11.09
N LEU A 179 -4.74 -14.17 -12.24
CA LEU A 179 -3.51 -14.42 -12.99
C LEU A 179 -2.30 -13.66 -12.42
N VAL A 180 -2.53 -12.78 -11.45
CA VAL A 180 -1.50 -11.89 -10.89
C VAL A 180 -1.34 -12.11 -9.39
N LEU A 181 -2.43 -12.09 -8.65
CA LEU A 181 -2.40 -12.19 -7.19
C LEU A 181 -2.22 -13.63 -6.74
N PRO A 182 -1.30 -13.91 -5.80
CA PRO A 182 -1.23 -15.21 -5.14
C PRO A 182 -2.58 -15.60 -4.52
N HIS A 183 -2.92 -16.88 -4.59
CA HIS A 183 -4.18 -17.42 -4.07
C HIS A 183 -4.47 -16.96 -2.62
N ARG A 184 -3.47 -16.97 -1.74
CA ARG A 184 -3.59 -16.54 -0.36
C ARG A 184 -4.08 -15.09 -0.26
N ILE A 185 -3.49 -14.18 -1.01
CA ILE A 185 -3.90 -12.75 -1.05
C ILE A 185 -5.33 -12.60 -1.58
N MET A 186 -5.71 -13.40 -2.58
CA MET A 186 -7.08 -13.37 -3.12
C MET A 186 -8.13 -13.80 -2.08
N VAL A 187 -7.83 -14.84 -1.30
CA VAL A 187 -8.70 -15.29 -0.20
C VAL A 187 -8.82 -14.21 0.86
N ASP A 188 -7.69 -13.62 1.27
CA ASP A 188 -7.65 -12.56 2.26
C ASP A 188 -8.49 -11.33 1.85
N ILE A 189 -8.40 -10.91 0.59
CA ILE A 189 -9.21 -9.81 0.04
C ILE A 189 -10.71 -10.16 0.06
N LYS A 190 -11.08 -11.39 -0.34
CA LYS A 190 -12.49 -11.85 -0.31
C LYS A 190 -13.06 -11.85 1.11
N GLU A 191 -12.29 -12.32 2.07
CA GLU A 191 -12.68 -12.36 3.49
C GLU A 191 -12.81 -10.95 4.07
N MET A 192 -11.87 -10.06 3.76
CA MET A 192 -11.92 -8.66 4.19
C MET A 192 -13.15 -7.95 3.64
N LEU A 193 -13.46 -8.07 2.34
CA LEU A 193 -14.67 -7.45 1.76
C LEU A 193 -15.96 -7.97 2.40
N LYS A 194 -16.05 -9.28 2.64
CA LYS A 194 -17.20 -9.86 3.35
C LYS A 194 -17.31 -9.39 4.81
N ALA A 195 -16.19 -9.15 5.47
CA ALA A 195 -16.18 -8.59 6.82
C ALA A 195 -16.60 -7.12 6.82
N LEU A 196 -16.12 -6.34 5.86
CA LEU A 196 -16.49 -4.94 5.67
C LEU A 196 -17.97 -4.77 5.36
N ASP A 197 -18.58 -5.70 4.63
CA ASP A 197 -20.00 -5.65 4.29
C ASP A 197 -20.94 -5.65 5.51
N LYS A 198 -20.44 -6.16 6.66
CA LYS A 198 -21.18 -6.08 7.94
C LYS A 198 -21.15 -4.67 8.56
N VAL A 199 -20.14 -3.88 8.22
CA VAL A 199 -19.96 -2.50 8.72
C VAL A 199 -20.57 -1.49 7.76
N THR A 200 -20.42 -1.74 6.47
CA THR A 200 -20.90 -0.90 5.39
C THR A 200 -21.53 -1.78 4.30
N PRO A 201 -22.85 -2.08 4.44
CA PRO A 201 -23.57 -2.96 3.52
C PRO A 201 -23.50 -2.48 2.06
N GLY A 202 -23.25 -3.41 1.15
CA GLY A 202 -23.08 -3.14 -0.28
C GLY A 202 -21.65 -3.07 -0.76
N ILE A 203 -20.66 -3.04 0.15
CA ILE A 203 -19.25 -3.00 -0.23
C ILE A 203 -18.79 -4.31 -0.90
N ALA A 204 -19.40 -5.45 -0.54
CA ALA A 204 -19.16 -6.75 -1.15
C ALA A 204 -20.16 -7.09 -2.27
N SER A 205 -20.77 -6.07 -2.89
CA SER A 205 -21.60 -6.24 -4.08
C SER A 205 -20.82 -6.86 -5.24
N ASP A 206 -21.48 -7.66 -6.06
CA ASP A 206 -20.93 -8.19 -7.31
C ASP A 206 -20.40 -7.07 -8.24
N GLU A 207 -20.93 -5.87 -8.12
CA GLU A 207 -20.62 -4.70 -8.93
C GLU A 207 -19.41 -3.90 -8.44
N THR A 208 -18.97 -4.11 -7.19
CA THR A 208 -17.77 -3.48 -6.64
C THR A 208 -16.56 -3.71 -7.55
N LEU A 209 -15.83 -2.65 -7.86
CA LEU A 209 -14.67 -2.72 -8.74
C LEU A 209 -13.39 -2.92 -7.93
N LEU A 210 -12.55 -3.83 -8.41
CA LEU A 210 -11.23 -4.13 -7.89
C LEU A 210 -10.19 -3.78 -8.96
N TYR A 211 -9.24 -2.94 -8.61
CA TYR A 211 -8.12 -2.58 -9.49
C TYR A 211 -6.82 -3.16 -8.95
N GLY A 212 -6.03 -3.72 -9.80
CA GLY A 212 -4.78 -4.35 -9.37
C GLY A 212 -3.59 -4.06 -10.28
N VAL A 213 -2.44 -4.01 -9.63
CA VAL A 213 -2.26 -4.28 -8.19
C VAL A 213 -1.95 -3.00 -7.43
N GLU A 214 -2.35 -2.93 -6.18
CA GLU A 214 -1.81 -1.94 -5.27
C GLU A 214 -0.69 -2.59 -4.47
N VAL A 215 0.50 -2.03 -4.53
CA VAL A 215 1.67 -2.49 -3.78
C VAL A 215 2.26 -1.31 -3.02
N LYS A 216 2.56 -1.52 -1.75
CA LYS A 216 3.32 -0.55 -0.96
C LYS A 216 4.67 -1.16 -0.62
N PHE A 217 5.68 -0.57 -1.22
CA PHE A 217 7.07 -0.93 -0.99
C PHE A 217 7.56 -0.25 0.29
N TYR A 218 8.09 -1.04 1.20
CA TYR A 218 8.76 -0.54 2.40
C TYR A 218 10.20 -1.01 2.34
N SER A 219 11.14 -0.07 2.56
CA SER A 219 12.56 -0.38 2.62
C SER A 219 12.85 -1.46 3.68
N ASN A 220 14.00 -2.11 3.60
CA ASN A 220 14.52 -2.87 4.71
C ASN A 220 14.58 -1.98 5.94
N LYS A 221 14.12 -2.49 7.07
CA LYS A 221 14.12 -1.76 8.32
C LYS A 221 15.52 -1.78 8.90
N VAL A 222 16.15 -0.63 9.02
CA VAL A 222 17.42 -0.50 9.72
C VAL A 222 17.20 -0.72 11.22
N VAL A 223 18.01 -1.58 11.82
CA VAL A 223 17.98 -1.80 13.27
C VAL A 223 18.63 -0.60 13.95
N VAL A 224 17.88 0.05 14.81
CA VAL A 224 18.33 1.22 15.57
C VAL A 224 17.94 1.08 17.04
N ASP A 225 18.70 1.70 17.91
CA ASP A 225 18.40 1.79 19.34
C ASP A 225 17.31 2.85 19.65
N LYS A 226 17.06 3.12 20.91
CA LYS A 226 16.10 4.13 21.38
C LYS A 226 16.46 5.56 20.95
N ASP A 227 17.73 5.82 20.65
CA ASP A 227 18.27 7.10 20.20
C ASP A 227 18.45 7.16 18.68
N PHE A 228 17.91 6.16 17.97
CA PHE A 228 17.99 5.98 16.51
C PHE A 228 19.41 5.76 15.98
N GLU A 229 20.33 5.31 16.83
CA GLU A 229 21.69 4.95 16.47
C GLU A 229 21.73 3.51 15.96
N THR A 230 22.49 3.29 14.87
CA THR A 230 22.70 1.95 14.31
C THR A 230 23.75 1.19 15.13
N ASN A 231 24.09 -0.04 14.72
CA ASN A 231 25.24 -0.75 15.28
C ASN A 231 26.60 -0.07 15.00
N ILE A 232 26.63 0.94 14.13
CA ILE A 232 27.82 1.79 13.90
C ILE A 232 27.68 3.06 14.77
N HIS A 233 28.62 3.21 15.71
CA HIS A 233 28.64 4.35 16.62
C HIS A 233 28.72 5.69 15.89
N GLY A 234 27.84 6.64 16.25
CA GLY A 234 27.74 7.95 15.63
C GLY A 234 26.95 7.98 14.32
N LEU A 235 26.46 6.83 13.84
CA LEU A 235 25.59 6.77 12.67
C LEU A 235 24.14 6.52 13.10
N ARG A 236 23.26 7.46 12.76
CA ARG A 236 21.82 7.40 13.03
C ARG A 236 21.03 7.28 11.75
N ALA A 237 20.00 6.44 11.77
CA ALA A 237 19.10 6.25 10.63
C ALA A 237 17.67 6.64 11.01
N ILE A 238 17.05 7.52 10.23
CA ILE A 238 15.73 8.10 10.52
C ILE A 238 14.83 8.17 9.29
N GLY A 239 13.55 8.33 9.55
CA GLY A 239 12.56 8.57 8.50
C GLY A 239 12.13 7.33 7.74
N ASP A 240 11.39 7.58 6.65
CA ASP A 240 10.75 6.53 5.85
C ASP A 240 11.75 5.71 5.03
N GLY A 241 12.90 6.28 4.67
CA GLY A 241 13.93 5.58 3.90
C GLY A 241 14.66 4.48 4.68
N ALA A 242 14.74 4.63 6.01
CA ALA A 242 15.24 3.61 6.91
C ALA A 242 14.14 2.68 7.47
N SER A 243 12.92 2.83 6.99
CA SER A 243 11.70 2.15 7.50
C SER A 243 11.45 2.34 9.01
N VAL A 244 12.00 3.39 9.60
CA VAL A 244 11.77 3.78 11.00
C VAL A 244 10.41 4.46 11.16
N THR A 245 10.00 5.26 10.17
CA THR A 245 8.69 5.93 10.14
C THR A 245 7.92 5.59 8.87
N ARG A 246 6.63 5.95 8.84
CA ARG A 246 5.73 5.72 7.69
C ARG A 246 4.81 6.90 7.45
N GLY A 247 5.35 8.11 7.47
CA GLY A 247 4.57 9.32 7.20
C GLY A 247 5.26 10.59 7.63
N LEU A 248 4.89 11.71 7.01
CA LEU A 248 5.54 13.02 7.16
C LEU A 248 5.60 13.51 8.61
N GLN A 249 4.49 13.38 9.34
CA GLN A 249 4.43 13.82 10.76
C GLN A 249 5.36 12.97 11.63
N GLN A 250 5.37 11.64 11.42
CA GLN A 250 6.24 10.74 12.15
C GLN A 250 7.72 11.01 11.82
N ALA A 251 8.05 11.22 10.54
CA ALA A 251 9.40 11.55 10.12
C ALA A 251 9.89 12.86 10.72
N SER A 252 9.03 13.91 10.78
CA SER A 252 9.34 15.18 11.44
C SER A 252 9.59 15.00 12.94
N ALA A 253 8.73 14.27 13.63
CA ALA A 253 8.90 13.98 15.06
C ALA A 253 10.17 13.18 15.33
N ASN A 254 10.49 12.22 14.46
CA ASN A 254 11.70 11.43 14.53
C ASN A 254 12.97 12.28 14.40
N GLY A 255 13.01 13.20 13.41
CA GLY A 255 14.12 14.15 13.27
C GLY A 255 14.32 15.02 14.51
N LEU A 256 13.23 15.54 15.12
CA LEU A 256 13.28 16.31 16.35
C LEU A 256 13.83 15.49 17.53
N SER A 257 13.42 14.23 17.65
CA SER A 257 13.88 13.33 18.72
C SER A 257 15.38 13.08 18.61
N VAL A 258 15.88 12.85 17.40
CA VAL A 258 17.32 12.65 17.15
C VAL A 258 18.12 13.92 17.45
N ALA A 259 17.65 15.08 17.00
CA ALA A 259 18.32 16.34 17.28
C ALA A 259 18.45 16.60 18.80
N ARG A 260 17.39 16.33 19.57
CA ARG A 260 17.41 16.44 21.04
C ARG A 260 18.38 15.44 21.68
N SER A 261 18.43 14.19 21.20
CA SER A 261 19.36 13.18 21.70
C SER A 261 20.83 13.57 21.44
N ILE A 262 21.14 14.14 20.27
CA ILE A 262 22.49 14.63 19.94
C ILE A 262 22.88 15.79 20.86
N LEU A 263 22.00 16.78 21.03
CA LEU A 263 22.27 17.93 21.92
C LEU A 263 22.52 17.48 23.35
N ALA A 264 21.69 16.58 23.88
CA ALA A 264 21.88 16.06 25.24
C ALA A 264 23.21 15.33 25.44
N ARG A 265 23.74 14.67 24.40
CA ARG A 265 25.10 14.07 24.45
C ARG A 265 26.23 15.11 24.37
N MET A 266 26.00 16.22 23.65
CA MET A 266 27.00 17.30 23.56
C MET A 266 27.13 18.06 24.88
N ASP A 267 26.02 18.26 25.62
CA ASP A 267 26.01 18.94 26.91
C ASP A 267 26.64 18.10 28.04
N GLN A 268 26.88 16.80 27.81
CA GLN A 268 27.52 15.89 28.77
C GLN A 268 29.04 15.74 28.56
N LYS A 269 29.57 16.32 27.51
CA LYS A 269 31.02 16.38 27.21
C LYS A 269 31.61 17.71 27.62
#